data_c4f5ebdc0a6bf12ad7e32993400b7f40
#
_entry.id   c4f5ebdc0a6bf12ad7e32993400b7f40
#
_cell.length_a   1.000
_cell.length_b   1.000
_cell.length_c   1.000
_cell.angle_alpha   90.00
_cell.angle_beta   90.00
_cell.angle_gamma   90.00
#
_symmetry.space_group_name_H-M   'P 1'
#
loop_
_entity.id
_entity.type
_entity.pdbx_description
1 polymer ?
#
loop_
_entity_poly.entity_id
_entity_poly.type
_entity_poly.pdbx_seq_one_letter_code
_entity_poly.pdbx_strand_id
1 'polypeptide(L)'
;MAARQGSPGSLRRPGSLAARVTYLLEPKNWLIVTVVGIGAHADGLAGAGWGLLAAFFAAVLPTVFIAYGIRRGRWEDRNVGDRGPRLVVLAFIVASVATGLILLAVLGAPALLTGYLAFTLASVAALAAITLVWKISIHCAVAAGSVTILALVYGPLVLGGYLLVGLLGWSRVTVRDHTVPQVVGGSVLGAAAAFLAYAVIIRLVVLAAGLFRCRRPRQRSVRGDCRGRCGEGGRLAHGL
;
A
#
# COMPACT_ATOMS: atom_id res chain seq x y z
N MET A 1 -27.60 -46.53 -6.63
CA MET A 1 -28.11 -45.23 -6.11
C MET A 1 -26.97 -44.22 -6.18
N ALA A 2 -26.87 -43.42 -7.25
CA ALA A 2 -25.83 -42.41 -7.42
C ALA A 2 -26.32 -41.12 -6.74
N ALA A 3 -25.64 -40.71 -5.68
CA ALA A 3 -25.88 -39.42 -5.02
C ALA A 3 -25.56 -38.27 -5.99
N ARG A 4 -26.59 -37.51 -6.38
CA ARG A 4 -26.45 -36.26 -7.10
C ARG A 4 -25.58 -35.30 -6.25
N GLN A 5 -24.35 -35.14 -6.61
CA GLN A 5 -23.54 -34.03 -6.11
C GLN A 5 -24.18 -32.73 -6.62
N GLY A 6 -24.84 -32.02 -5.72
CA GLY A 6 -25.42 -30.71 -6.01
C GLY A 6 -24.33 -29.75 -6.44
N SER A 7 -24.50 -29.17 -7.63
CA SER A 7 -23.66 -28.14 -8.21
C SER A 7 -23.43 -26.98 -7.22
N PRO A 8 -22.17 -26.55 -6.96
CA PRO A 8 -21.85 -25.44 -6.05
C PRO A 8 -22.33 -24.06 -6.53
N GLY A 9 -22.93 -23.99 -7.73
CA GLY A 9 -23.26 -22.72 -8.41
C GLY A 9 -24.52 -21.99 -7.95
N SER A 10 -25.37 -22.56 -7.07
CA SER A 10 -26.75 -22.06 -6.87
C SER A 10 -26.97 -21.09 -5.70
N LEU A 11 -25.95 -20.69 -4.93
CA LEU A 11 -26.13 -19.86 -3.72
C LEU A 11 -25.66 -18.40 -3.83
N ARG A 12 -25.11 -17.98 -4.95
CA ARG A 12 -24.94 -16.55 -5.23
C ARG A 12 -26.25 -15.96 -5.72
N ARG A 13 -27.15 -15.59 -4.81
CA ARG A 13 -28.28 -14.75 -5.17
C ARG A 13 -27.74 -13.38 -5.58
N PRO A 14 -27.81 -12.99 -6.89
CA PRO A 14 -27.46 -11.64 -7.32
C PRO A 14 -28.38 -10.69 -6.55
N GLY A 15 -27.81 -9.79 -5.73
CA GLY A 15 -28.58 -8.82 -4.96
C GLY A 15 -28.62 -9.04 -3.45
N SER A 16 -28.02 -10.11 -2.90
CA SER A 16 -27.89 -10.26 -1.44
C SER A 16 -27.01 -9.13 -0.86
N LEU A 17 -27.31 -8.67 0.36
CA LEU A 17 -26.52 -7.66 1.07
C LEU A 17 -25.03 -8.05 1.10
N ALA A 18 -24.71 -9.31 1.38
CA ALA A 18 -23.34 -9.81 1.40
C ALA A 18 -22.64 -9.65 0.02
N ALA A 19 -23.33 -9.91 -1.09
CA ALA A 19 -22.75 -9.72 -2.43
C ALA A 19 -22.49 -8.23 -2.72
N ARG A 20 -23.39 -7.33 -2.31
CA ARG A 20 -23.20 -5.88 -2.43
C ARG A 20 -22.02 -5.39 -1.61
N VAL A 21 -21.90 -5.85 -0.35
CA VAL A 21 -20.76 -5.52 0.53
C VAL A 21 -19.45 -5.98 -0.10
N THR A 22 -19.38 -7.22 -0.60
CA THR A 22 -18.18 -7.72 -1.29
C THR A 22 -17.80 -6.86 -2.49
N TYR A 23 -18.78 -6.42 -3.28
CA TYR A 23 -18.54 -5.57 -4.46
C TYR A 23 -18.04 -4.17 -4.08
N LEU A 24 -18.66 -3.53 -3.08
CA LEU A 24 -18.28 -2.20 -2.62
C LEU A 24 -16.90 -2.18 -1.95
N LEU A 25 -16.56 -3.25 -1.22
CA LEU A 25 -15.29 -3.39 -0.51
C LEU A 25 -14.27 -4.26 -1.29
N GLU A 26 -14.33 -4.20 -2.64
CA GLU A 26 -13.35 -4.89 -3.48
C GLU A 26 -11.91 -4.37 -3.23
N PRO A 27 -10.88 -5.22 -3.37
CA PRO A 27 -9.47 -4.84 -3.16
C PRO A 27 -9.04 -3.61 -3.94
N LYS A 28 -9.55 -3.41 -5.18
CA LYS A 28 -9.23 -2.24 -5.99
C LYS A 28 -9.59 -0.92 -5.30
N ASN A 29 -10.76 -0.86 -4.63
CA ASN A 29 -11.22 0.35 -3.97
C ASN A 29 -10.33 0.69 -2.78
N TRP A 30 -9.95 -0.32 -1.98
CA TRP A 30 -8.99 -0.16 -0.90
C TRP A 30 -7.63 0.33 -1.39
N LEU A 31 -7.10 -0.27 -2.46
CA LEU A 31 -5.83 0.13 -3.05
C LEU A 31 -5.86 1.57 -3.57
N ILE A 32 -6.92 1.96 -4.32
CA ILE A 32 -7.06 3.33 -4.83
C ILE A 32 -7.05 4.33 -3.67
N VAL A 33 -7.90 4.14 -2.66
CA VAL A 33 -7.98 5.04 -1.50
C VAL A 33 -6.63 5.13 -0.80
N THR A 34 -5.94 4.00 -0.63
CA THR A 34 -4.67 3.94 0.09
C THR A 34 -3.55 4.66 -0.67
N VAL A 35 -3.34 4.36 -1.96
CA VAL A 35 -2.23 4.98 -2.71
C VAL A 35 -2.46 6.46 -2.96
N VAL A 36 -3.71 6.88 -3.21
CA VAL A 36 -4.05 8.29 -3.36
C VAL A 36 -3.91 9.02 -2.02
N GLY A 37 -4.37 8.42 -0.92
CA GLY A 37 -4.20 8.98 0.42
C GLY A 37 -2.73 9.12 0.80
N ILE A 38 -1.91 8.07 0.63
CA ILE A 38 -0.46 8.15 0.92
C ILE A 38 0.22 9.21 0.05
N GLY A 39 -0.12 9.29 -1.24
CA GLY A 39 0.40 10.31 -2.14
C GLY A 39 0.02 11.71 -1.67
N ALA A 40 -1.24 11.96 -1.37
CA ALA A 40 -1.74 13.24 -0.87
C ALA A 40 -1.09 13.65 0.46
N HIS A 41 -0.84 12.69 1.36
CA HIS A 41 -0.13 12.95 2.61
C HIS A 41 1.34 13.35 2.37
N ALA A 42 1.99 12.75 1.37
CA ALA A 42 3.40 12.97 1.08
C ALA A 42 3.67 14.34 0.39
N ASP A 43 2.80 14.78 -0.53
CA ASP A 43 3.04 15.96 -1.37
C ASP A 43 1.73 16.64 -1.83
N GLY A 44 0.70 16.68 -1.00
CA GLY A 44 -0.55 17.37 -1.30
C GLY A 44 -1.20 16.92 -2.63
N LEU A 45 -1.66 17.88 -3.44
CA LEU A 45 -2.33 17.60 -4.73
C LEU A 45 -1.40 16.94 -5.75
N ALA A 46 -0.13 17.34 -5.80
CA ALA A 46 0.87 16.72 -6.69
C ALA A 46 1.07 15.24 -6.29
N GLY A 47 1.18 14.98 -4.98
CA GLY A 47 1.25 13.63 -4.43
C GLY A 47 0.00 12.79 -4.72
N ALA A 48 -1.20 13.39 -4.68
CA ALA A 48 -2.43 12.70 -5.08
C ALA A 48 -2.40 12.29 -6.56
N GLY A 49 -1.82 13.12 -7.44
CA GLY A 49 -1.58 12.78 -8.86
C GLY A 49 -0.68 11.55 -9.01
N TRP A 50 0.42 11.49 -8.25
CA TRP A 50 1.27 10.29 -8.17
C TRP A 50 0.52 9.08 -7.64
N GLY A 51 -0.36 9.27 -6.64
CA GLY A 51 -1.24 8.24 -6.12
C GLY A 51 -2.22 7.69 -7.17
N LEU A 52 -2.78 8.54 -8.04
CA LEU A 52 -3.63 8.12 -9.16
C LEU A 52 -2.86 7.28 -10.19
N LEU A 53 -1.62 7.68 -10.51
CA LEU A 53 -0.75 6.88 -11.38
C LEU A 53 -0.43 5.52 -10.76
N ALA A 54 -0.13 5.47 -9.46
CA ALA A 54 0.04 4.22 -8.73
C ALA A 54 -1.22 3.35 -8.74
N ALA A 55 -2.42 3.96 -8.53
CA ALA A 55 -3.71 3.29 -8.58
C ALA A 55 -4.01 2.67 -9.95
N PHE A 56 -3.59 3.33 -11.04
CA PHE A 56 -3.73 2.79 -12.37
C PHE A 56 -3.05 1.43 -12.50
N PHE A 57 -1.80 1.30 -12.08
CA PHE A 57 -1.05 0.04 -12.17
C PHE A 57 -1.46 -0.98 -11.11
N ALA A 58 -1.76 -0.54 -9.88
CA ALA A 58 -2.06 -1.46 -8.78
C ALA A 58 -3.52 -1.96 -8.75
N ALA A 59 -4.46 -1.20 -9.31
CA ALA A 59 -5.88 -1.50 -9.20
C ALA A 59 -6.61 -1.51 -10.56
N VAL A 60 -6.47 -0.46 -11.38
CA VAL A 60 -7.25 -0.31 -12.61
C VAL A 60 -6.84 -1.33 -13.66
N LEU A 61 -5.55 -1.39 -13.99
CA LEU A 61 -5.03 -2.27 -15.03
C LEU A 61 -5.28 -3.77 -14.73
N PRO A 62 -5.03 -4.28 -13.50
CA PRO A 62 -5.42 -5.62 -13.11
C PRO A 62 -6.93 -5.88 -13.22
N THR A 63 -7.76 -4.92 -12.82
CA THR A 63 -9.23 -5.07 -12.91
C THR A 63 -9.69 -5.18 -14.36
N VAL A 64 -9.13 -4.36 -15.25
CA VAL A 64 -9.41 -4.42 -16.69
C VAL A 64 -8.97 -5.76 -17.28
N PHE A 65 -7.79 -6.26 -16.91
CA PHE A 65 -7.31 -7.57 -17.34
C PHE A 65 -8.25 -8.70 -16.92
N ILE A 66 -8.70 -8.71 -15.66
CA ILE A 66 -9.68 -9.68 -15.16
C ILE A 66 -11.00 -9.58 -15.94
N ALA A 67 -11.51 -8.37 -16.12
CA ALA A 67 -12.76 -8.14 -16.86
C ALA A 67 -12.66 -8.60 -18.33
N TYR A 68 -11.51 -8.35 -18.96
CA TYR A 68 -11.23 -8.83 -20.32
C TYR A 68 -11.23 -10.37 -20.40
N GLY A 69 -10.60 -11.04 -19.43
CA GLY A 69 -10.56 -12.50 -19.40
C GLY A 69 -11.95 -13.12 -19.21
N ILE A 70 -12.80 -12.52 -18.35
CA ILE A 70 -14.20 -12.94 -18.18
C ILE A 70 -14.96 -12.80 -19.50
N ARG A 71 -14.85 -11.63 -20.18
CA ARG A 71 -15.53 -11.39 -21.47
C ARG A 71 -15.09 -12.36 -22.57
N ARG A 72 -13.86 -12.88 -22.49
CA ARG A 72 -13.32 -13.87 -23.42
C ARG A 72 -13.59 -15.33 -22.99
N GLY A 73 -14.35 -15.55 -21.91
CA GLY A 73 -14.66 -16.89 -21.39
C GLY A 73 -13.46 -17.66 -20.88
N ARG A 74 -12.34 -16.97 -20.54
CA ARG A 74 -11.13 -17.63 -20.01
C ARG A 74 -11.28 -18.05 -18.55
N TRP A 75 -12.17 -17.38 -17.80
CA TRP A 75 -12.57 -17.71 -16.43
C TRP A 75 -14.01 -17.30 -16.18
N GLU A 76 -14.70 -18.07 -15.33
CA GLU A 76 -16.14 -17.93 -15.12
C GLU A 76 -16.52 -16.77 -14.21
N ASP A 77 -15.60 -16.32 -13.32
CA ASP A 77 -15.93 -15.33 -12.29
C ASP A 77 -14.75 -14.41 -11.96
N ARG A 78 -15.06 -13.19 -11.48
CA ARG A 78 -14.08 -12.18 -11.00
C ARG A 78 -13.16 -12.70 -9.90
N ASN A 79 -13.63 -13.64 -9.10
CA ASN A 79 -12.85 -14.19 -7.98
C ASN A 79 -11.92 -15.34 -8.38
N VAL A 80 -11.89 -15.71 -9.64
CA VAL A 80 -11.05 -16.76 -10.27
C VAL A 80 -10.80 -17.91 -9.30
N GLY A 81 -11.83 -18.79 -9.15
CA GLY A 81 -11.85 -19.86 -8.14
C GLY A 81 -10.81 -20.95 -8.37
N ASP A 82 -10.48 -21.23 -9.63
CA ASP A 82 -9.55 -22.27 -10.04
C ASP A 82 -8.08 -21.84 -9.92
N ARG A 83 -7.21 -22.80 -9.56
CA ARG A 83 -5.79 -22.55 -9.29
C ARG A 83 -5.04 -22.01 -10.51
N GLY A 84 -5.24 -22.58 -11.70
CA GLY A 84 -4.51 -22.21 -12.91
C GLY A 84 -4.76 -20.76 -13.35
N PRO A 85 -6.03 -20.38 -13.64
CA PRO A 85 -6.39 -19.00 -13.96
C PRO A 85 -5.99 -17.98 -12.88
N ARG A 86 -6.07 -18.36 -11.59
CA ARG A 86 -5.67 -17.50 -10.48
C ARG A 86 -4.18 -17.15 -10.49
N LEU A 87 -3.31 -18.09 -10.86
CA LEU A 87 -1.86 -17.82 -10.98
C LEU A 87 -1.57 -16.85 -12.13
N VAL A 88 -2.25 -16.97 -13.27
CA VAL A 88 -2.10 -16.05 -14.41
C VAL A 88 -2.50 -14.63 -13.99
N VAL A 89 -3.62 -14.47 -13.27
CA VAL A 89 -4.07 -13.18 -12.77
C VAL A 89 -3.06 -12.60 -11.77
N LEU A 90 -2.56 -13.41 -10.83
CA LEU A 90 -1.57 -12.97 -9.85
C LEU A 90 -0.24 -12.57 -10.52
N ALA A 91 0.23 -13.33 -11.51
CA ALA A 91 1.43 -12.98 -12.29
C ALA A 91 1.25 -11.64 -13.02
N PHE A 92 0.07 -11.41 -13.62
CA PHE A 92 -0.24 -10.12 -14.24
C PHE A 92 -0.27 -8.97 -13.24
N ILE A 93 -0.86 -9.17 -12.05
CA ILE A 93 -0.87 -8.16 -10.98
C ILE A 93 0.57 -7.83 -10.56
N VAL A 94 1.42 -8.83 -10.32
CA VAL A 94 2.83 -8.63 -9.97
C VAL A 94 3.56 -7.82 -11.06
N ALA A 95 3.40 -8.19 -12.33
CA ALA A 95 4.02 -7.47 -13.44
C ALA A 95 3.52 -6.02 -13.55
N SER A 96 2.21 -5.80 -13.40
CA SER A 96 1.59 -4.46 -13.43
C SER A 96 2.11 -3.57 -12.30
N VAL A 97 2.12 -4.07 -11.06
CA VAL A 97 2.62 -3.31 -9.90
C VAL A 97 4.11 -3.04 -10.02
N ALA A 98 4.90 -4.00 -10.50
CA ALA A 98 6.34 -3.82 -10.74
C ALA A 98 6.60 -2.72 -11.78
N THR A 99 5.84 -2.71 -12.88
CA THR A 99 5.94 -1.66 -13.90
C THR A 99 5.59 -0.29 -13.31
N GLY A 100 4.51 -0.20 -12.53
CA GLY A 100 4.14 1.03 -11.83
C GLY A 100 5.22 1.51 -10.87
N LEU A 101 5.80 0.60 -10.08
CA LEU A 101 6.89 0.91 -9.15
C LEU A 101 8.12 1.47 -9.87
N ILE A 102 8.57 0.81 -10.94
CA ILE A 102 9.72 1.26 -11.73
C ILE A 102 9.44 2.64 -12.31
N LEU A 103 8.26 2.84 -12.90
CA LEU A 103 7.89 4.11 -13.50
C LEU A 103 7.86 5.25 -12.46
N LEU A 104 7.22 5.04 -11.31
CA LEU A 104 7.17 6.03 -10.23
C LEU A 104 8.57 6.35 -9.69
N ALA A 105 9.41 5.34 -9.52
CA ALA A 105 10.79 5.52 -9.04
C ALA A 105 11.63 6.33 -10.04
N VAL A 106 11.56 6.03 -11.33
CA VAL A 106 12.29 6.73 -12.40
C VAL A 106 11.82 8.18 -12.54
N LEU A 107 10.52 8.44 -12.42
CA LEU A 107 9.94 9.78 -12.53
C LEU A 107 10.08 10.61 -11.25
N GLY A 108 10.64 10.07 -10.16
CA GLY A 108 10.90 10.81 -8.92
C GLY A 108 9.67 11.02 -8.04
N ALA A 109 8.72 10.10 -8.04
CA ALA A 109 7.57 10.14 -7.14
C ALA A 109 8.00 10.11 -5.66
N PRO A 110 7.18 10.61 -4.71
CA PRO A 110 7.50 10.64 -3.29
C PRO A 110 7.95 9.28 -2.73
N ALA A 111 9.02 9.27 -1.93
CA ALA A 111 9.63 8.06 -1.40
C ALA A 111 8.67 7.22 -0.54
N LEU A 112 7.74 7.87 0.18
CA LEU A 112 6.72 7.17 0.97
C LEU A 112 5.77 6.36 0.06
N LEU A 113 5.36 6.91 -1.08
CA LEU A 113 4.48 6.26 -2.03
C LEU A 113 5.20 5.12 -2.79
N THR A 114 6.43 5.37 -3.28
CA THR A 114 7.23 4.34 -3.96
C THR A 114 7.58 3.20 -3.01
N GLY A 115 7.92 3.50 -1.76
CA GLY A 115 8.16 2.50 -0.72
C GLY A 115 6.91 1.66 -0.43
N TYR A 116 5.74 2.28 -0.32
CA TYR A 116 4.48 1.56 -0.16
C TYR A 116 4.18 0.65 -1.37
N LEU A 117 4.43 1.11 -2.59
CA LEU A 117 4.18 0.31 -3.80
C LEU A 117 5.15 -0.87 -3.90
N ALA A 118 6.44 -0.68 -3.54
CA ALA A 118 7.42 -1.77 -3.44
C ALA A 118 6.98 -2.84 -2.45
N PHE A 119 6.45 -2.41 -1.32
CA PHE A 119 5.89 -3.30 -0.32
C PHE A 119 4.62 -4.01 -0.80
N THR A 120 3.72 -3.30 -1.50
CA THR A 120 2.53 -3.91 -2.10
C THR A 120 2.94 -5.03 -3.07
N LEU A 121 3.98 -4.80 -3.86
CA LEU A 121 4.54 -5.81 -4.76
C LEU A 121 5.03 -7.04 -3.99
N ALA A 122 5.83 -6.84 -2.93
CA ALA A 122 6.31 -7.93 -2.09
C ALA A 122 5.16 -8.70 -1.42
N SER A 123 4.13 -7.99 -0.94
CA SER A 123 2.95 -8.58 -0.32
C SER A 123 2.13 -9.42 -1.30
N VAL A 124 1.93 -8.93 -2.53
CA VAL A 124 1.22 -9.69 -3.58
C VAL A 124 2.00 -10.93 -3.97
N ALA A 125 3.32 -10.84 -4.09
CA ALA A 125 4.18 -11.99 -4.37
C ALA A 125 4.12 -13.03 -3.24
N ALA A 126 4.18 -12.60 -1.99
CA ALA A 126 4.03 -13.48 -0.82
C ALA A 126 2.63 -14.14 -0.77
N LEU A 127 1.56 -13.38 -1.01
CA LEU A 127 0.20 -13.89 -1.09
C LEU A 127 0.04 -14.91 -2.24
N ALA A 128 0.70 -14.67 -3.38
CA ALA A 128 0.72 -15.61 -4.48
C ALA A 128 1.37 -16.93 -4.07
N ALA A 129 2.54 -16.88 -3.41
CA ALA A 129 3.22 -18.06 -2.89
C ALA A 129 2.39 -18.81 -1.85
N ILE A 130 1.80 -18.11 -0.87
CA ILE A 130 0.94 -18.73 0.15
C ILE A 130 -0.28 -19.39 -0.47
N THR A 131 -0.84 -18.78 -1.51
CA THR A 131 -2.04 -19.30 -2.20
C THR A 131 -1.79 -20.66 -2.87
N LEU A 132 -0.54 -21.02 -3.17
CA LEU A 132 -0.19 -22.34 -3.68
C LEU A 132 -0.47 -23.46 -2.66
N VAL A 133 -0.30 -23.16 -1.38
CA VAL A 133 -0.44 -24.11 -0.28
C VAL A 133 -1.79 -23.96 0.43
N TRP A 134 -2.19 -22.73 0.72
CA TRP A 134 -3.38 -22.43 1.49
C TRP A 134 -4.22 -21.30 0.86
N LYS A 135 -5.53 -21.56 0.67
CA LYS A 135 -6.48 -20.59 0.11
C LYS A 135 -6.77 -19.49 1.14
N ILE A 136 -6.01 -18.40 1.11
CA ILE A 136 -6.21 -17.24 1.99
C ILE A 136 -7.11 -16.17 1.33
N SER A 137 -7.80 -15.34 2.14
CA SER A 137 -8.66 -14.27 1.63
C SER A 137 -7.85 -13.03 1.26
N ILE A 138 -7.57 -12.84 -0.03
CA ILE A 138 -6.87 -11.66 -0.56
C ILE A 138 -7.68 -10.38 -0.26
N HIS A 139 -9.02 -10.43 -0.33
CA HIS A 139 -9.89 -9.29 -0.04
C HIS A 139 -9.65 -8.75 1.37
N CYS A 140 -9.65 -9.64 2.37
CA CYS A 140 -9.45 -9.25 3.76
C CYS A 140 -8.00 -8.84 4.04
N ALA A 141 -7.01 -9.46 3.36
CA ALA A 141 -5.61 -9.07 3.48
C ALA A 141 -5.37 -7.64 2.97
N VAL A 142 -5.88 -7.31 1.79
CA VAL A 142 -5.74 -5.95 1.23
C VAL A 142 -6.49 -4.93 2.08
N ALA A 143 -7.72 -5.20 2.51
CA ALA A 143 -8.50 -4.29 3.33
C ALA A 143 -7.81 -4.02 4.69
N ALA A 144 -7.37 -5.07 5.40
CA ALA A 144 -6.69 -4.93 6.68
C ALA A 144 -5.35 -4.20 6.53
N GLY A 145 -4.57 -4.52 5.50
CA GLY A 145 -3.32 -3.82 5.18
C GLY A 145 -3.55 -2.34 4.88
N SER A 146 -4.59 -2.00 4.13
CA SER A 146 -4.97 -0.62 3.81
C SER A 146 -5.35 0.17 5.06
N VAL A 147 -6.19 -0.40 5.94
CA VAL A 147 -6.56 0.25 7.21
C VAL A 147 -5.32 0.45 8.09
N THR A 148 -4.46 -0.56 8.21
CA THR A 148 -3.24 -0.47 9.02
C THR A 148 -2.33 0.66 8.54
N ILE A 149 -1.98 0.68 7.25
CA ILE A 149 -1.05 1.68 6.73
C ILE A 149 -1.64 3.09 6.79
N LEU A 150 -2.93 3.26 6.50
CA LEU A 150 -3.60 4.55 6.62
C LEU A 150 -3.67 5.01 8.08
N ALA A 151 -3.87 4.10 9.05
CA ALA A 151 -3.84 4.43 10.46
C ALA A 151 -2.45 4.87 10.93
N LEU A 152 -1.38 4.26 10.40
CA LEU A 152 0.00 4.67 10.68
C LEU A 152 0.35 6.03 10.08
N VAL A 153 -0.27 6.39 8.95
CA VAL A 153 -0.04 7.67 8.25
C VAL A 153 -0.91 8.81 8.81
N TYR A 154 -2.19 8.54 9.03
CA TYR A 154 -3.18 9.57 9.39
C TYR A 154 -3.60 9.57 10.86
N GLY A 155 -3.20 8.55 11.62
CA GLY A 155 -3.50 8.44 13.04
C GLY A 155 -4.54 7.38 13.40
N PRO A 156 -4.72 7.14 14.71
CA PRO A 156 -5.43 5.95 15.23
C PRO A 156 -6.94 5.93 14.94
N LEU A 157 -7.56 7.06 14.64
CA LEU A 157 -9.01 7.10 14.29
C LEU A 157 -9.33 6.25 13.06
N VAL A 158 -8.37 6.10 12.13
CA VAL A 158 -8.53 5.26 10.94
C VAL A 158 -8.68 3.77 11.28
N LEU A 159 -8.26 3.33 12.48
CA LEU A 159 -8.47 1.96 12.95
C LEU A 159 -9.96 1.58 13.03
N GLY A 160 -10.87 2.56 13.12
CA GLY A 160 -12.32 2.34 12.96
C GLY A 160 -12.67 1.64 11.62
N GLY A 161 -11.84 1.76 10.60
CA GLY A 161 -11.94 1.03 9.33
C GLY A 161 -11.91 -0.48 9.47
N TYR A 162 -11.42 -1.03 10.59
CA TYR A 162 -11.48 -2.46 10.86
C TYR A 162 -12.91 -2.99 11.02
N LEU A 163 -13.90 -2.14 11.31
CA LEU A 163 -15.32 -2.51 11.26
C LEU A 163 -15.72 -2.90 9.82
N LEU A 164 -15.20 -2.19 8.81
CA LEU A 164 -15.43 -2.53 7.40
C LEU A 164 -14.68 -3.82 7.00
N VAL A 165 -13.50 -4.06 7.56
CA VAL A 165 -12.77 -5.33 7.38
C VAL A 165 -13.58 -6.50 7.95
N GLY A 166 -14.16 -6.33 9.14
CA GLY A 166 -15.05 -7.32 9.76
C GLY A 166 -16.31 -7.58 8.92
N LEU A 167 -16.93 -6.51 8.41
CA LEU A 167 -18.10 -6.59 7.53
C LEU A 167 -17.75 -7.31 6.22
N LEU A 168 -16.59 -7.01 5.63
CA LEU A 168 -16.08 -7.71 4.45
C LEU A 168 -15.85 -9.19 4.75
N GLY A 169 -15.19 -9.50 5.87
CA GLY A 169 -14.95 -10.88 6.31
C GLY A 169 -16.23 -11.67 6.46
N TRP A 170 -17.25 -11.11 7.15
CA TRP A 170 -18.57 -11.68 7.25
C TRP A 170 -19.19 -11.96 5.86
N SER A 171 -19.07 -10.99 4.93
CA SER A 171 -19.63 -11.16 3.59
C SER A 171 -18.95 -12.31 2.84
N ARG A 172 -17.61 -12.46 2.96
CA ARG A 172 -16.84 -13.54 2.29
C ARG A 172 -17.17 -14.94 2.82
N VAL A 173 -17.49 -15.04 4.11
CA VAL A 173 -17.95 -16.30 4.73
C VAL A 173 -19.40 -16.60 4.31
N THR A 174 -20.26 -15.57 4.31
CA THR A 174 -21.69 -15.72 3.94
C THR A 174 -21.87 -16.15 2.49
N VAL A 175 -21.07 -15.59 1.56
CA VAL A 175 -21.09 -16.03 0.14
C VAL A 175 -20.33 -17.36 -0.09
N ARG A 176 -19.83 -18.00 0.98
CA ARG A 176 -19.10 -19.28 0.95
C ARG A 176 -17.84 -19.30 0.08
N ASP A 177 -17.23 -18.16 -0.16
CA ASP A 177 -15.97 -18.07 -0.91
C ASP A 177 -14.77 -18.44 -0.03
N HIS A 178 -14.85 -18.15 1.29
CA HIS A 178 -13.81 -18.41 2.28
C HIS A 178 -14.39 -18.90 3.60
N THR A 179 -13.54 -19.61 4.37
CA THR A 179 -13.83 -19.99 5.76
C THR A 179 -13.35 -18.89 6.72
N VAL A 180 -13.85 -18.90 7.96
CA VAL A 180 -13.44 -17.95 9.00
C VAL A 180 -11.91 -17.94 9.20
N PRO A 181 -11.20 -19.08 9.32
CA PRO A 181 -9.73 -19.07 9.44
C PRO A 181 -9.02 -18.42 8.24
N GLN A 182 -9.53 -18.57 7.01
CA GLN A 182 -8.96 -17.96 5.80
C GLN A 182 -9.13 -16.44 5.79
N VAL A 183 -10.24 -15.93 6.31
CA VAL A 183 -10.52 -14.50 6.47
C VAL A 183 -9.63 -13.89 7.55
N VAL A 184 -9.57 -14.52 8.72
CA VAL A 184 -8.74 -14.06 9.84
C VAL A 184 -7.27 -14.10 9.46
N GLY A 185 -6.79 -15.22 8.89
CA GLY A 185 -5.40 -15.35 8.43
C GLY A 185 -5.04 -14.30 7.38
N GLY A 186 -5.95 -14.00 6.43
CA GLY A 186 -5.78 -12.92 5.47
C GLY A 186 -5.64 -11.56 6.14
N SER A 187 -6.54 -11.24 7.07
CA SER A 187 -6.54 -9.97 7.79
C SER A 187 -5.26 -9.78 8.62
N VAL A 188 -4.85 -10.80 9.37
CA VAL A 188 -3.62 -10.75 10.17
C VAL A 188 -2.38 -10.58 9.28
N LEU A 189 -2.29 -11.36 8.20
CA LEU A 189 -1.17 -11.26 7.27
C LEU A 189 -1.10 -9.87 6.63
N GLY A 190 -2.23 -9.34 6.17
CA GLY A 190 -2.29 -8.01 5.56
C GLY A 190 -1.88 -6.90 6.53
N ALA A 191 -2.40 -6.94 7.76
CA ALA A 191 -2.05 -5.99 8.81
C ALA A 191 -0.57 -6.05 9.20
N ALA A 192 -0.05 -7.24 9.48
CA ALA A 192 1.35 -7.46 9.84
C ALA A 192 2.29 -6.99 8.72
N ALA A 193 1.94 -7.35 7.51
CA ALA A 193 2.65 -6.95 6.33
C ALA A 193 2.72 -5.42 6.18
N ALA A 194 1.59 -4.70 6.31
CA ALA A 194 1.55 -3.24 6.24
C ALA A 194 2.34 -2.55 7.36
N PHE A 195 2.28 -3.10 8.57
CA PHE A 195 3.05 -2.59 9.71
C PHE A 195 4.56 -2.72 9.47
N LEU A 196 5.03 -3.90 9.03
CA LEU A 196 6.44 -4.14 8.70
C LEU A 196 6.92 -3.22 7.59
N ALA A 197 6.09 -3.01 6.57
CA ALA A 197 6.40 -2.08 5.49
C ALA A 197 6.67 -0.68 6.00
N TYR A 198 5.73 -0.16 6.75
CA TYR A 198 5.85 1.19 7.30
C TYR A 198 7.12 1.33 8.14
N ALA A 199 7.38 0.35 9.02
CA ALA A 199 8.58 0.35 9.85
C ALA A 199 9.88 0.35 9.02
N VAL A 200 9.94 -0.43 7.94
CA VAL A 200 11.09 -0.47 7.02
C VAL A 200 11.24 0.86 6.27
N ILE A 201 10.15 1.39 5.70
CA ILE A 201 10.17 2.65 4.94
C ILE A 201 10.67 3.79 5.84
N ILE A 202 10.13 3.92 7.05
CA ILE A 202 10.55 4.99 7.98
C ILE A 202 12.02 4.84 8.34
N ARG A 203 12.51 3.62 8.61
CA ARG A 203 13.95 3.40 8.89
C ARG A 203 14.84 3.81 7.71
N LEU A 204 14.45 3.45 6.48
CA LEU A 204 15.21 3.82 5.28
C LEU A 204 15.23 5.33 5.07
N VAL A 205 14.10 6.01 5.26
CA VAL A 205 14.00 7.48 5.16
C VAL A 205 14.87 8.17 6.21
N VAL A 206 14.84 7.70 7.46
CA VAL A 206 15.66 8.25 8.55
C VAL A 206 17.15 8.03 8.29
N LEU A 207 17.56 6.85 7.83
CA LEU A 207 18.95 6.55 7.48
C LEU A 207 19.43 7.44 6.33
N ALA A 208 18.64 7.58 5.27
CA ALA A 208 18.96 8.46 4.15
C ALA A 208 19.13 9.92 4.61
N ALA A 209 18.21 10.43 5.43
CA ALA A 209 18.30 11.78 5.99
C ALA A 209 19.56 11.98 6.87
N GLY A 210 19.94 10.96 7.65
CA GLY A 210 21.17 10.94 8.44
C GLY A 210 22.43 11.04 7.57
N LEU A 211 22.50 10.26 6.50
CA LEU A 211 23.61 10.29 5.55
C LEU A 211 23.77 11.65 4.87
N PHE A 212 22.66 12.29 4.50
CA PHE A 212 22.68 13.64 3.90
C PHE A 212 23.13 14.72 4.90
N ARG A 213 22.81 14.60 6.20
CA ARG A 213 23.32 15.53 7.24
C ARG A 213 24.82 15.40 7.44
N CYS A 214 25.38 14.19 7.39
CA CYS A 214 26.82 13.98 7.52
C CYS A 214 27.61 14.49 6.30
N ARG A 215 26.99 14.61 5.12
CA ARG A 215 27.61 15.14 3.91
C ARG A 215 27.64 16.65 3.80
N ARG A 216 26.90 17.40 4.61
CA ARG A 216 27.05 18.86 4.64
C ARG A 216 28.37 19.18 5.35
N PRO A 217 29.39 19.70 4.63
CA PRO A 217 30.59 20.15 5.31
C PRO A 217 30.17 21.20 6.32
N ARG A 218 30.66 21.10 7.55
CA ARG A 218 30.56 22.17 8.56
C ARG A 218 31.00 23.43 7.86
N GLN A 219 30.08 24.32 7.51
CA GLN A 219 30.45 25.69 7.22
C GLN A 219 31.13 26.19 8.50
N ARG A 220 32.48 26.21 8.47
CA ARG A 220 33.27 26.91 9.47
C ARG A 220 32.71 28.32 9.48
N SER A 221 32.07 28.68 10.57
CA SER A 221 31.81 30.06 10.92
C SER A 221 33.15 30.80 10.87
N VAL A 222 33.42 31.47 9.77
CA VAL A 222 34.43 32.48 9.69
C VAL A 222 33.83 33.74 10.37
N ARG A 223 33.59 33.63 11.65
CA ARG A 223 33.60 34.77 12.53
C ARG A 223 35.05 34.98 12.86
N GLY A 224 35.72 35.68 11.94
CA GLY A 224 37.05 36.24 12.12
C GLY A 224 37.07 37.05 13.40
N ASP A 225 37.98 36.66 14.21
CA ASP A 225 38.53 37.34 15.33
C ASP A 225 38.96 38.76 14.93
N CYS A 226 38.08 39.74 15.12
CA CYS A 226 38.40 41.16 15.06
C CYS A 226 38.69 41.65 16.49
N ARG A 227 39.55 40.94 17.21
CA ARG A 227 40.21 41.45 18.41
C ARG A 227 41.70 41.43 18.19
N GLY A 228 42.24 42.58 17.83
CA GLY A 228 43.69 42.74 17.82
C GLY A 228 44.16 43.82 16.90
N ARG A 229 43.90 45.08 17.25
CA ARG A 229 44.81 46.22 17.02
C ARG A 229 44.15 47.57 17.29
N CYS A 230 44.08 47.97 18.53
CA CYS A 230 44.09 49.33 18.95
C CYS A 230 44.92 49.37 20.24
N GLY A 231 46.19 49.36 20.07
CA GLY A 231 47.15 49.64 21.11
C GLY A 231 48.08 50.72 20.63
N GLU A 232 48.30 51.69 21.49
CA GLU A 232 49.37 52.69 21.47
C GLU A 232 49.29 53.84 20.49
N GLY A 233 49.18 55.00 21.04
CA GLY A 233 49.60 56.23 20.47
C GLY A 233 48.89 57.46 20.98
N GLY A 234 49.48 58.13 21.96
CA GLY A 234 49.27 59.58 22.08
C GLY A 234 48.80 60.08 23.42
N ARG A 235 49.74 60.20 24.35
CA ARG A 235 49.73 61.22 25.40
C ARG A 235 49.82 62.66 24.78
N LEU A 236 49.25 63.55 25.48
CA LEU A 236 49.51 65.00 25.61
C LEU A 236 48.22 65.81 25.42
N ALA A 237 47.72 66.42 26.40
CA ALA A 237 48.13 67.56 27.22
C ALA A 237 47.05 68.66 27.17
N HIS A 238 46.77 69.21 28.33
CA HIS A 238 46.25 70.56 28.66
C HIS A 238 44.83 70.93 28.18
N GLY A 239 43.91 71.18 29.08
CA GLY A 239 43.94 72.37 29.98
C GLY A 239 42.78 73.26 29.62
N LEU A 240 41.97 73.45 30.54
CA LEU A 240 41.04 74.47 30.98
C LEU A 240 39.66 73.93 31.28
#